data_7760ea83092e07026e4a394e29bdab31
#
_entry.id   7760ea83092e07026e4a394e29bdab31
#
_cell.length_a   1.000
_cell.length_b   1.000
_cell.length_c   1.000
_cell.angle_alpha   90.00
_cell.angle_beta   90.00
_cell.angle_gamma   90.00
#
_symmetry.space_group_name_H-M   'P 1'
#
loop_
_entity.id
_entity.type
_entity.pdbx_description
1 polymer ?
#
loop_
_entity_poly.entity_id
_entity_poly.type
_entity_poly.pdbx_seq_one_letter_code
_entity_poly.pdbx_strand_id
1 'polypeptide(L)'
;MNKGMLDNVPVSVHHRGRDGIQTAICMHGFHVGFMGSYFGSNYEKYFINNHLHFKVIYHKDVKTNAEHIVGFEVIPYSVNHEYLLPWEEGKSLITCNSRTKQIDLASSIPQNLEEDKKVIFTYDDTFQEADATQALTLMSVLSLYRGASDTALIGT
;
A
#
# COMPACT_ATOMS: atom_id res chain seq x y z
N MET A 1 8.44 2.14 15.59
CA MET A 1 8.20 2.07 14.13
C MET A 1 6.88 2.76 13.83
N ASN A 2 6.88 3.85 13.10
CA ASN A 2 5.66 4.62 12.82
C ASN A 2 4.81 3.90 11.75
N LYS A 3 3.50 3.87 11.96
CA LYS A 3 2.54 3.33 10.99
C LYS A 3 1.86 4.48 10.25
N GLY A 4 1.80 4.41 8.93
CA GLY A 4 0.95 5.25 8.12
C GLY A 4 -0.51 4.81 8.27
N MET A 5 -1.43 5.75 8.42
CA MET A 5 -2.87 5.49 8.50
C MET A 5 -3.56 6.14 7.31
N LEU A 6 -4.53 5.45 6.75
CA LEU A 6 -5.43 5.95 5.73
C LEU A 6 -6.82 6.08 6.35
N ASP A 7 -7.15 7.29 6.74
CA ASP A 7 -8.50 7.74 7.14
C ASP A 7 -9.32 6.75 8.00
N ASN A 8 -8.66 6.12 9.01
CA ASN A 8 -9.26 5.12 9.90
C ASN A 8 -9.90 3.90 9.20
N VAL A 9 -9.66 3.70 7.91
CA VAL A 9 -10.14 2.52 7.21
C VAL A 9 -9.20 1.36 7.48
N PRO A 10 -9.69 0.18 7.88
CA PRO A 10 -8.85 -1.01 7.98
C PRO A 10 -8.31 -1.35 6.59
N VAL A 11 -7.00 -1.50 6.52
CA VAL A 11 -6.28 -1.77 5.29
C VAL A 11 -5.83 -3.23 5.31
N SER A 12 -6.09 -3.97 4.25
CA SER A 12 -5.47 -5.26 4.04
C SER A 12 -4.03 -5.05 3.58
N VAL A 13 -3.08 -5.51 4.39
CA VAL A 13 -1.65 -5.44 4.07
C VAL A 13 -1.16 -6.85 3.74
N HIS A 14 -0.54 -6.98 2.55
CA HIS A 14 0.07 -8.24 2.18
C HIS A 14 1.40 -8.43 2.93
N HIS A 15 1.46 -9.49 3.74
CA HIS A 15 2.69 -9.91 4.42
C HIS A 15 3.22 -11.18 3.76
N ARG A 16 4.50 -11.17 3.39
CA ARG A 16 5.18 -12.35 2.89
C ARG A 16 5.89 -13.05 4.05
N GLY A 17 5.43 -14.22 4.42
CA GLY A 17 6.07 -15.06 5.42
C GLY A 17 7.47 -15.54 4.98
N ARG A 18 8.26 -16.06 5.93
CA ARG A 18 9.58 -16.67 5.64
C ARG A 18 9.48 -17.89 4.73
N ASP A 19 8.34 -18.52 4.71
CA ASP A 19 7.94 -19.65 3.82
C ASP A 19 7.59 -19.22 2.40
N GLY A 20 7.63 -17.91 2.12
CA GLY A 20 7.26 -17.32 0.84
C GLY A 20 5.76 -17.20 0.62
N ILE A 21 4.92 -17.65 1.55
CA ILE A 21 3.46 -17.53 1.45
C ILE A 21 3.06 -16.07 1.70
N GLN A 22 2.27 -15.54 0.78
CA GLN A 22 1.72 -14.19 0.89
C GLN A 22 0.36 -14.27 1.60
N THR A 23 0.26 -13.66 2.76
CA THR A 23 -0.96 -13.62 3.56
C THR A 23 -1.46 -12.18 3.66
N ALA A 24 -2.73 -11.97 3.35
CA ALA A 24 -3.38 -10.68 3.57
C ALA A 24 -3.81 -10.57 5.05
N ILE A 25 -3.35 -9.56 5.72
CA ILE A 25 -3.68 -9.28 7.12
C ILE A 25 -4.35 -7.92 7.19
N CYS A 26 -5.56 -7.86 7.75
CA CYS A 26 -6.20 -6.58 8.04
C CYS A 26 -5.49 -5.87 9.19
N MET A 27 -5.00 -4.67 8.94
CA MET A 27 -4.24 -3.87 9.91
C MET A 27 -4.73 -2.44 9.92
N HIS A 28 -4.60 -1.78 11.07
CA HIS A 28 -4.71 -0.32 11.12
C HIS A 28 -3.39 0.30 10.63
N GLY A 29 -3.35 0.66 9.35
CA GLY A 29 -2.21 1.27 8.70
C GLY A 29 -1.13 0.27 8.23
N PHE A 30 -0.08 0.80 7.62
CA PHE A 30 1.04 0.07 7.07
C PHE A 30 2.37 0.57 7.66
N HIS A 31 3.42 -0.25 7.58
CA HIS A 31 4.74 0.14 8.03
C HIS A 31 5.35 1.20 7.10
N VAL A 32 5.74 2.35 7.68
CA VAL A 32 6.38 3.43 6.93
C VAL A 32 7.78 3.05 6.45
N GLY A 33 8.45 2.11 7.14
CA GLY A 33 9.76 1.64 6.76
C GLY A 33 10.13 0.33 7.44
N PHE A 34 11.28 -0.19 7.09
CA PHE A 34 11.83 -1.43 7.64
C PHE A 34 13.36 -1.35 7.75
N MET A 35 13.93 -2.23 8.56
CA MET A 35 15.38 -2.45 8.66
C MET A 35 15.71 -3.77 7.98
N GLY A 36 16.74 -3.79 7.18
CA GLY A 36 17.18 -4.99 6.49
C GLY A 36 18.52 -4.84 5.80
N SER A 37 19.03 -5.94 5.27
CA SER A 37 20.21 -5.96 4.40
C SER A 37 19.77 -6.12 2.95
N TYR A 38 20.36 -5.33 2.05
CA TYR A 38 20.17 -5.46 0.62
C TYR A 38 21.37 -6.20 0.00
N PHE A 39 21.15 -6.86 -1.14
CA PHE A 39 22.16 -7.66 -1.85
C PHE A 39 23.54 -6.98 -1.89
N GLY A 40 24.55 -7.67 -1.36
CA GLY A 40 25.94 -7.21 -1.34
C GLY A 40 26.33 -6.31 -0.16
N SER A 41 25.42 -6.02 0.76
CA SER A 41 25.71 -5.29 1.99
C SER A 41 25.67 -6.22 3.20
N ASN A 42 26.77 -6.30 3.95
CA ASN A 42 26.82 -7.01 5.23
C ASN A 42 26.24 -6.18 6.40
N TYR A 43 25.76 -4.98 6.13
CA TYR A 43 25.24 -4.06 7.14
C TYR A 43 23.75 -3.87 6.96
N GLU A 44 23.02 -3.88 8.07
CA GLU A 44 21.62 -3.50 8.10
C GLU A 44 21.47 -2.00 7.84
N LYS A 45 20.50 -1.65 6.99
CA LYS A 45 20.14 -0.28 6.66
C LYS A 45 18.65 -0.05 6.93
N TYR A 46 18.29 1.20 7.10
CA TYR A 46 16.90 1.61 7.19
C TYR A 46 16.37 1.97 5.80
N PHE A 47 15.22 1.44 5.47
CA PHE A 47 14.52 1.69 4.22
C PHE A 47 13.17 2.31 4.50
N ILE A 48 12.70 3.17 3.58
CA ILE A 48 11.38 3.79 3.66
C ILE A 48 10.47 3.24 2.57
N ASN A 49 9.22 2.96 2.94
CA ASN A 49 8.16 2.62 1.99
C ASN A 49 7.58 3.91 1.41
N ASN A 50 8.08 4.30 0.27
CA ASN A 50 7.78 5.56 -0.40
C ASN A 50 6.93 5.40 -1.68
N HIS A 51 6.55 4.17 -2.01
CA HIS A 51 5.59 3.88 -3.07
C HIS A 51 4.45 3.04 -2.52
N LEU A 52 3.20 3.47 -2.73
CA LEU A 52 2.00 2.79 -2.27
C LEU A 52 1.18 2.33 -3.47
N HIS A 53 1.00 1.02 -3.59
CA HIS A 53 0.05 0.47 -4.53
C HIS A 53 -1.31 0.29 -3.86
N PHE A 54 -2.31 1.01 -4.34
CA PHE A 54 -3.69 0.93 -3.87
C PHE A 54 -4.49 -0.01 -4.74
N LYS A 55 -5.15 -0.98 -4.11
CA LYS A 55 -6.09 -1.85 -4.79
C LYS A 55 -7.48 -1.59 -4.25
N VAL A 56 -8.33 -1.00 -5.06
CA VAL A 56 -9.72 -0.70 -4.74
C VAL A 56 -10.57 -1.86 -5.22
N ILE A 57 -11.30 -2.49 -4.31
CA ILE A 57 -12.18 -3.60 -4.62
C ILE A 57 -13.61 -3.10 -4.60
N TYR A 58 -14.31 -3.24 -5.72
CA TYR A 58 -15.69 -2.80 -5.86
C TYR A 58 -16.59 -3.94 -6.29
N HIS A 59 -17.87 -3.83 -5.97
CA HIS A 59 -18.91 -4.73 -6.42
C HIS A 59 -19.99 -3.96 -7.18
N LYS A 60 -20.37 -4.50 -8.32
CA LYS A 60 -21.44 -3.94 -9.15
C LYS A 60 -22.73 -4.70 -8.92
N ASP A 61 -23.74 -3.99 -8.43
CA ASP A 61 -25.09 -4.54 -8.27
C ASP A 61 -25.76 -4.72 -9.64
N VAL A 62 -26.11 -5.94 -9.97
CA VAL A 62 -26.71 -6.31 -11.26
C VAL A 62 -28.08 -5.66 -11.46
N LYS A 63 -28.82 -5.39 -10.37
CA LYS A 63 -30.20 -4.84 -10.46
C LYS A 63 -30.20 -3.32 -10.62
N THR A 64 -29.36 -2.64 -9.88
CA THR A 64 -29.31 -1.17 -9.83
C THR A 64 -28.21 -0.58 -10.72
N ASN A 65 -27.30 -1.40 -11.19
CA ASN A 65 -26.06 -0.99 -11.90
C ASN A 65 -25.19 -0.03 -11.08
N ALA A 66 -25.39 0.01 -9.76
CA ALA A 66 -24.60 0.82 -8.85
C ALA A 66 -23.30 0.10 -8.46
N GLU A 67 -22.21 0.85 -8.35
CA GLU A 67 -20.91 0.35 -7.94
C GLU A 67 -20.63 0.76 -6.48
N HIS A 68 -20.26 -0.20 -5.66
CA HIS A 68 -19.99 -0.01 -4.24
C HIS A 68 -18.56 -0.47 -3.92
N ILE A 69 -17.79 0.38 -3.26
CA ILE A 69 -16.47 -0.02 -2.75
C ILE A 69 -16.69 -0.97 -1.58
N VAL A 70 -16.17 -2.19 -1.69
CA VAL A 70 -16.34 -3.27 -0.72
C VAL A 70 -15.01 -3.65 -0.04
N GLY A 71 -13.88 -3.16 -0.55
CA GLY A 71 -12.58 -3.42 0.03
C GLY A 71 -11.51 -2.46 -0.46
N PHE A 72 -10.44 -2.37 0.33
CA PHE A 72 -9.31 -1.52 0.03
C PHE A 72 -8.03 -2.19 0.55
N GLU A 73 -7.07 -2.40 -0.34
CA GLU A 73 -5.78 -2.97 0.00
C GLU A 73 -4.68 -1.97 -0.28
N VAL A 74 -3.67 -1.93 0.59
CA VAL A 74 -2.45 -1.14 0.36
C VAL A 74 -1.25 -2.06 0.42
N ILE A 75 -0.43 -1.98 -0.61
CA ILE A 75 0.83 -2.72 -0.68
C ILE A 75 1.94 -1.68 -0.69
N PRO A 76 2.67 -1.54 0.44
CA PRO A 76 3.77 -0.60 0.52
C PRO A 76 5.04 -1.19 -0.12
N TYR A 77 5.72 -0.37 -0.91
CA TYR A 77 6.99 -0.70 -1.53
C TYR A 77 8.05 0.37 -1.22
N SER A 78 9.29 -0.04 -1.19
CA SER A 78 10.44 0.85 -1.09
C SER A 78 11.10 0.94 -2.47
N VAL A 79 11.15 2.15 -3.05
CA VAL A 79 11.65 2.37 -4.40
C VAL A 79 12.60 3.56 -4.44
N ASN A 80 13.85 3.34 -4.82
CA ASN A 80 14.79 4.41 -5.09
C ASN A 80 14.48 5.02 -6.46
N HIS A 81 13.71 6.11 -6.46
CA HIS A 81 13.29 6.76 -7.67
C HIS A 81 14.43 7.44 -8.41
N GLU A 82 14.51 7.21 -9.72
CA GLU A 82 15.42 7.89 -10.62
C GLU A 82 14.71 9.05 -11.32
N TYR A 83 15.39 10.21 -11.37
CA TYR A 83 14.86 11.44 -11.97
C TYR A 83 15.96 12.31 -12.54
N LEU A 84 15.59 13.17 -13.49
CA LEU A 84 16.50 14.16 -14.05
C LEU A 84 16.61 15.39 -13.13
N LEU A 85 17.81 15.87 -12.91
CA LEU A 85 18.06 17.09 -12.14
C LEU A 85 17.97 18.36 -13.04
N PRO A 86 17.42 19.47 -12.55
CA PRO A 86 16.70 19.61 -11.28
C PRO A 86 15.31 18.98 -11.33
N TRP A 87 14.96 18.20 -10.30
CA TRP A 87 13.63 17.64 -10.20
C TRP A 87 12.64 18.66 -9.63
N GLU A 88 11.47 18.74 -10.24
CA GLU A 88 10.35 19.57 -9.81
C GLU A 88 9.11 18.68 -9.67
N GLU A 89 8.24 19.02 -8.75
CA GLU A 89 6.99 18.31 -8.54
C GLU A 89 6.15 18.27 -9.84
N GLY A 90 5.58 17.09 -10.14
CA GLY A 90 4.84 16.85 -11.36
C GLY A 90 5.68 16.43 -12.58
N LYS A 91 7.02 16.45 -12.49
CA LYS A 91 7.86 15.87 -13.55
C LYS A 91 7.88 14.36 -13.52
N SER A 92 7.94 13.76 -14.71
CA SER A 92 8.03 12.30 -14.85
C SER A 92 9.30 11.74 -14.21
N LEU A 93 9.15 10.60 -13.52
CA LEU A 93 10.26 9.83 -12.97
C LEU A 93 10.74 8.81 -14.02
N ILE A 94 12.05 8.55 -14.07
CA ILE A 94 12.63 7.55 -14.98
C ILE A 94 12.16 6.14 -14.57
N THR A 95 12.01 5.91 -13.27
CA THR A 95 11.50 4.65 -12.70
C THR A 95 10.03 4.36 -13.04
N CYS A 96 9.27 5.36 -13.50
CA CYS A 96 7.89 5.17 -13.93
C CYS A 96 7.83 4.88 -15.43
N ASN A 97 7.17 3.82 -15.82
CA ASN A 97 6.93 3.54 -17.23
C ASN A 97 6.04 4.65 -17.83
N SER A 98 6.53 5.31 -18.86
CA SER A 98 5.84 6.46 -19.49
C SER A 98 4.46 6.12 -20.09
N ARG A 99 4.25 4.85 -20.47
CA ARG A 99 3.00 4.38 -21.08
C ARG A 99 2.00 3.87 -20.04
N THR A 100 2.45 2.97 -19.15
CA THR A 100 1.57 2.33 -18.15
C THR A 100 1.41 3.15 -16.88
N LYS A 101 2.29 4.13 -16.66
CA LYS A 101 2.37 4.92 -15.41
C LYS A 101 2.65 4.08 -14.17
N GLN A 102 3.07 2.84 -14.35
CA GLN A 102 3.40 1.90 -13.27
C GLN A 102 4.92 1.80 -13.10
N ILE A 103 5.32 1.38 -11.91
CA ILE A 103 6.72 1.12 -11.57
C ILE A 103 6.98 -0.36 -11.75
N ASP A 104 8.14 -0.70 -12.32
CA ASP A 104 8.61 -2.08 -12.31
C ASP A 104 9.18 -2.42 -10.93
N LEU A 105 8.31 -2.93 -10.08
CA LEU A 105 8.66 -3.27 -8.70
C LEU A 105 9.61 -4.48 -8.60
N ALA A 106 9.67 -5.32 -9.63
CA ALA A 106 10.52 -6.50 -9.64
C ALA A 106 12.01 -6.14 -9.81
N SER A 107 12.29 -5.06 -10.54
CA SER A 107 13.65 -4.56 -10.78
C SER A 107 14.04 -3.38 -9.88
N SER A 108 13.12 -2.88 -9.05
CA SER A 108 13.35 -1.69 -8.25
C SER A 108 14.34 -1.93 -7.09
N ILE A 109 15.21 -0.96 -6.88
CA ILE A 109 16.14 -0.93 -5.74
C ILE A 109 15.41 -0.25 -4.56
N PRO A 110 15.46 -0.80 -3.33
CA PRO A 110 14.85 -0.16 -2.19
C PRO A 110 15.46 1.20 -1.86
N GLN A 111 14.62 2.15 -1.45
CA GLN A 111 15.03 3.48 -1.02
C GLN A 111 15.59 3.42 0.40
N ASN A 112 16.91 3.51 0.54
CA ASN A 112 17.56 3.65 1.84
C ASN A 112 17.41 5.07 2.39
N LEU A 113 17.36 5.18 3.72
CA LEU A 113 17.39 6.46 4.42
C LEU A 113 18.86 6.86 4.64
N GLU A 114 19.22 8.00 4.06
CA GLU A 114 20.51 8.67 4.23
C GLU A 114 20.23 10.12 4.60
N GLU A 115 21.15 10.71 5.38
CA GLU A 115 21.10 12.12 5.73
C GLU A 115 21.12 12.98 4.46
N ASP A 116 20.32 14.03 4.42
CA ASP A 116 20.19 14.98 3.30
C ASP A 116 19.74 14.41 1.94
N LYS A 117 19.36 13.13 1.88
CA LYS A 117 18.84 12.53 0.67
C LYS A 117 17.33 12.77 0.53
N LYS A 118 16.94 13.38 -0.60
CA LYS A 118 15.52 13.56 -0.93
C LYS A 118 14.84 12.23 -1.16
N VAL A 119 13.65 12.08 -0.60
CA VAL A 119 12.78 10.93 -0.81
C VAL A 119 11.54 11.40 -1.58
N ILE A 120 11.28 10.77 -2.72
CA ILE A 120 10.08 11.05 -3.53
C ILE A 120 9.04 10.00 -3.18
N PHE A 121 7.83 10.46 -2.83
CA PHE A 121 6.69 9.60 -2.57
C PHE A 121 5.82 9.50 -3.82
N THR A 122 5.42 8.29 -4.15
CA THR A 122 4.56 7.99 -5.29
C THR A 122 3.46 7.01 -4.90
N TYR A 123 2.43 6.94 -5.71
CA TYR A 123 1.41 5.91 -5.59
C TYR A 123 0.88 5.54 -6.98
N ASP A 124 0.29 4.37 -7.07
CA ASP A 124 -0.55 3.94 -8.17
C ASP A 124 -1.79 3.22 -7.64
N ASP A 125 -2.77 3.01 -8.49
CA ASP A 125 -4.01 2.38 -8.12
C ASP A 125 -4.46 1.36 -9.16
N THR A 126 -5.19 0.34 -8.69
CA THR A 126 -5.89 -0.63 -9.51
C THR A 126 -7.29 -0.84 -8.99
N PHE A 127 -8.23 -1.05 -9.90
CA PHE A 127 -9.62 -1.36 -9.58
C PHE A 127 -9.89 -2.81 -9.92
N GLN A 128 -10.46 -3.55 -8.96
CA GLN A 128 -10.84 -4.94 -9.15
C GLN A 128 -12.31 -5.14 -8.81
N GLU A 129 -13.05 -5.71 -9.72
CA GLU A 129 -14.43 -6.13 -9.46
C GLU A 129 -14.44 -7.40 -8.61
N ALA A 130 -15.24 -7.39 -7.54
CA ALA A 130 -15.49 -8.54 -6.69
C ALA A 130 -16.81 -9.20 -7.06
N ASP A 131 -16.84 -10.53 -7.07
CA ASP A 131 -18.09 -11.25 -7.15
C ASP A 131 -18.95 -11.07 -5.88
N ALA A 132 -20.22 -11.47 -5.93
CA ALA A 132 -21.13 -11.26 -4.81
C ALA A 132 -20.68 -11.94 -3.51
N THR A 133 -20.02 -13.11 -3.60
CA THR A 133 -19.52 -13.85 -2.43
C THR A 133 -18.34 -13.14 -1.78
N GLN A 134 -17.39 -12.68 -2.59
CA GLN A 134 -16.26 -11.89 -2.11
C GLN A 134 -16.71 -10.57 -1.51
N ALA A 135 -17.67 -9.88 -2.16
CA ALA A 135 -18.24 -8.63 -1.66
C ALA A 135 -18.87 -8.78 -0.29
N LEU A 136 -19.70 -9.80 -0.08
CA LEU A 136 -20.32 -10.08 1.22
C LEU A 136 -19.29 -10.36 2.32
N THR A 137 -18.25 -11.12 2.00
CA THR A 137 -17.16 -11.42 2.93
C THR A 137 -16.40 -10.15 3.34
N LEU A 138 -16.01 -9.32 2.37
CA LEU A 138 -15.29 -8.07 2.63
C LEU A 138 -16.14 -7.07 3.42
N MET A 139 -17.42 -6.91 3.07
CA MET A 139 -18.36 -6.05 3.80
C MET A 139 -18.56 -6.50 5.24
N SER A 140 -18.62 -7.81 5.51
CA SER A 140 -18.73 -8.34 6.87
C SER A 140 -17.51 -8.02 7.71
N VAL A 141 -16.30 -8.14 7.16
CA VAL A 141 -15.04 -7.75 7.81
C VAL A 141 -15.03 -6.25 8.11
N LEU A 142 -15.40 -5.39 7.15
CA LEU A 142 -15.47 -3.95 7.35
C LEU A 142 -16.47 -3.55 8.44
N SER A 143 -17.63 -4.23 8.52
CA SER A 143 -18.65 -3.96 9.55
C SER A 143 -18.16 -4.32 10.95
N LEU A 144 -17.40 -5.42 11.10
CA LEU A 144 -16.81 -5.80 12.38
C LEU A 144 -15.81 -4.77 12.88
N TYR A 145 -15.01 -4.21 11.99
CA TYR A 145 -14.04 -3.15 12.35
C TYR A 145 -14.73 -1.84 12.73
N ARG A 146 -15.81 -1.43 12.05
CA ARG A 146 -16.61 -0.26 12.43
C ARG A 146 -17.23 -0.42 13.81
N GLY A 147 -17.82 -1.56 14.11
CA GLY A 147 -18.39 -1.83 15.43
C GLY A 147 -17.36 -1.82 16.58
N ALA A 148 -16.12 -2.24 16.32
CA ALA A 148 -15.05 -2.19 17.31
C ALA A 148 -14.54 -0.75 17.57
N SER A 149 -14.57 0.13 16.57
CA SER A 149 -14.17 1.54 16.73
C SER A 149 -15.19 2.35 17.54
N ASP A 150 -16.48 2.09 17.37
CA ASP A 150 -17.54 2.80 18.09
C ASP A 150 -17.61 2.37 19.56
N THR A 151 -17.20 1.14 19.90
CA THR A 151 -17.16 0.67 21.30
C THR A 151 -15.98 1.25 22.10
N ALA A 152 -14.91 1.62 21.45
CA ALA A 152 -13.73 2.21 22.08
C ALA A 152 -13.91 3.68 22.51
N LEU A 153 -14.96 4.36 22.01
CA LEU A 153 -15.26 5.76 22.34
C LEU A 153 -16.25 5.96 23.49
N ILE A 154 -16.80 4.88 24.07
CA ILE A 154 -17.80 4.93 25.16
C ILE A 154 -17.19 4.57 26.53
N GLY A 155 -15.89 4.41 26.63
CA GLY A 155 -15.18 4.03 27.86
C GLY A 155 -14.32 5.15 28.43
N THR A 156 -14.95 6.22 28.98
CA THR A 156 -14.33 7.14 29.95
C THR A 156 -15.34 7.54 30.99
#